data_e24c10efc31ab7549772ec265b465c16
#
_entry.id   e24c10efc31ab7549772ec265b465c16
#
_cell.length_a   1.000
_cell.length_b   1.000
_cell.length_c   1.000
_cell.angle_alpha   90.00
_cell.angle_beta   90.00
_cell.angle_gamma   90.00
#
_symmetry.space_group_name_H-M   'P 1'
#
loop_
_entity.id
_entity.type
_entity.pdbx_description
1 polymer ?
#
loop_
_entity_poly.entity_id
_entity_poly.type
_entity_poly.pdbx_seq_one_letter_code
_entity_poly.pdbx_strand_id
1 'polypeptide(L)'
;MDDLIICGPNSQEIKKFKQQMMNLFSMSDLGLLSYYLGMEVQQKPGEITLCQSAYASKIVEQCGMKGCNPTDTPMEQRVKLVSGLKGTEMNVTMYRSIIGSLRYLVNTRPDIAYAVGLASRFMEAPTSEHWAAVKRIVRYISGTLDYGCKYVSGKNAGLKLLGYTDSDHGGDFVHRRSTTGMMFFLGPNLVTWNS
;
A
#
# COMPACT_ATOMS: atom_id res chain seq x y z
N MET A 1 -22.56 2.17 10.40
CA MET A 1 -22.89 2.83 9.13
C MET A 1 -22.16 2.03 8.08
N ASP A 2 -22.88 1.37 7.18
CA ASP A 2 -22.31 0.45 6.23
C ASP A 2 -22.38 1.09 4.84
N ASP A 3 -21.24 1.17 4.14
CA ASP A 3 -21.15 1.72 2.80
C ASP A 3 -21.32 0.59 1.77
N LEU A 4 -22.09 0.84 0.71
CA LEU A 4 -22.29 -0.08 -0.40
C LEU A 4 -21.64 0.48 -1.66
N ILE A 5 -20.70 -0.28 -2.26
CA ILE A 5 -20.14 0.04 -3.57
C ILE A 5 -20.95 -0.70 -4.64
N ILE A 6 -21.44 0.06 -5.63
CA ILE A 6 -22.16 -0.47 -6.77
C ILE A 6 -21.32 -0.18 -8.02
N CYS A 7 -20.99 -1.22 -8.78
CA CYS A 7 -20.26 -1.09 -10.03
C CYS A 7 -20.89 -1.99 -11.13
N GLY A 8 -20.72 -1.59 -12.37
CA GLY A 8 -21.21 -2.37 -13.51
C GLY A 8 -21.03 -1.60 -14.83
N PRO A 9 -21.15 -2.30 -15.97
CA PRO A 9 -20.96 -1.70 -17.29
C PRO A 9 -22.14 -0.86 -17.76
N ASN A 10 -23.34 -1.09 -17.20
CA ASN A 10 -24.58 -0.43 -17.64
C ASN A 10 -25.06 0.60 -16.62
N SER A 11 -24.93 1.88 -16.95
CA SER A 11 -25.34 2.98 -16.08
C SER A 11 -26.86 3.02 -15.76
N GLN A 12 -27.71 2.49 -16.65
CA GLN A 12 -29.16 2.46 -16.42
C GLN A 12 -29.51 1.39 -15.39
N GLU A 13 -28.88 0.23 -15.43
CA GLU A 13 -29.06 -0.84 -14.45
C GLU A 13 -28.56 -0.40 -13.06
N ILE A 14 -27.40 0.28 -13.00
CA ILE A 14 -26.91 0.88 -11.76
C ILE A 14 -27.92 1.85 -11.17
N LYS A 15 -28.48 2.77 -11.98
CA LYS A 15 -29.49 3.72 -11.52
C LYS A 15 -30.74 3.01 -10.99
N LYS A 16 -31.23 2.00 -11.72
CA LYS A 16 -32.40 1.21 -11.31
C LYS A 16 -32.15 0.50 -9.98
N PHE A 17 -31.00 -0.12 -9.82
CA PHE A 17 -30.61 -0.80 -8.58
C PHE A 17 -30.50 0.18 -7.41
N LYS A 18 -29.84 1.33 -7.58
CA LYS A 18 -29.78 2.38 -6.57
C LYS A 18 -31.16 2.83 -6.11
N GLN A 19 -32.09 3.03 -7.05
CA GLN A 19 -33.46 3.41 -6.72
C GLN A 19 -34.20 2.32 -5.91
N GLN A 20 -34.01 1.05 -6.26
CA GLN A 20 -34.58 -0.06 -5.51
C GLN A 20 -34.03 -0.11 -4.07
N MET A 21 -32.70 0.08 -3.91
CA MET A 21 -32.06 0.08 -2.59
C MET A 21 -32.55 1.27 -1.73
N MET A 22 -32.65 2.46 -2.29
CA MET A 22 -33.18 3.63 -1.57
C MET A 22 -34.65 3.50 -1.18
N ASN A 23 -35.46 2.73 -1.92
CA ASN A 23 -36.86 2.46 -1.55
C ASN A 23 -36.97 1.43 -0.42
N LEU A 24 -36.00 0.52 -0.30
CA LEU A 24 -36.01 -0.54 0.72
C LEU A 24 -35.28 -0.14 2.01
N PHE A 25 -34.31 0.71 1.91
CA PHE A 25 -33.40 1.10 3.00
C PHE A 25 -33.26 2.62 3.07
N SER A 26 -33.05 3.14 4.27
CA SER A 26 -32.71 4.56 4.48
C SER A 26 -31.25 4.80 4.03
N MET A 27 -31.06 5.00 2.73
CA MET A 27 -29.75 5.18 2.08
C MET A 27 -29.74 6.46 1.27
N SER A 28 -28.54 7.05 1.11
CA SER A 28 -28.27 8.18 0.20
C SER A 28 -27.26 7.78 -0.86
N ASP A 29 -27.44 8.28 -2.09
CA ASP A 29 -26.47 8.12 -3.15
C ASP A 29 -25.36 9.18 -3.01
N LEU A 30 -24.13 8.77 -2.75
CA LEU A 30 -22.97 9.63 -2.60
C LEU A 30 -22.32 10.02 -3.96
N GLY A 31 -22.92 9.56 -5.07
CA GLY A 31 -22.44 9.87 -6.40
C GLY A 31 -21.28 8.98 -6.86
N LEU A 32 -20.36 9.56 -7.63
CA LEU A 32 -19.19 8.84 -8.13
C LEU A 32 -18.21 8.59 -7.00
N LEU A 33 -17.72 7.35 -6.90
CA LEU A 33 -16.77 6.97 -5.87
C LEU A 33 -15.49 7.81 -5.97
N SER A 34 -15.20 8.58 -4.92
CA SER A 34 -13.99 9.40 -4.79
C SER A 34 -13.15 9.07 -3.56
N TYR A 35 -13.76 8.40 -2.57
CA TYR A 35 -13.09 8.00 -1.34
C TYR A 35 -13.75 6.77 -0.74
N TYR A 36 -12.96 5.77 -0.34
CA TYR A 36 -13.47 4.55 0.28
C TYR A 36 -12.42 3.91 1.20
N LEU A 37 -12.79 3.66 2.44
CA LEU A 37 -11.93 3.01 3.44
C LEU A 37 -10.51 3.61 3.49
N GLY A 38 -10.40 4.95 3.50
CA GLY A 38 -9.10 5.62 3.55
C GLY A 38 -8.33 5.68 2.23
N MET A 39 -8.87 5.15 1.14
CA MET A 39 -8.32 5.23 -0.21
C MET A 39 -9.01 6.33 -1.01
N GLU A 40 -8.21 7.16 -1.65
CA GLU A 40 -8.63 8.18 -2.60
C GLU A 40 -8.78 7.56 -3.98
N VAL A 41 -9.91 7.77 -4.63
CA VAL A 41 -10.24 7.21 -5.95
C VAL A 41 -10.41 8.35 -6.94
N GLN A 42 -9.52 8.44 -7.90
CA GLN A 42 -9.62 9.38 -9.01
C GLN A 42 -10.07 8.64 -10.27
N GLN A 43 -11.22 9.03 -10.78
CA GLN A 43 -11.80 8.45 -12.00
C GLN A 43 -11.71 9.45 -13.16
N LYS A 44 -11.05 9.05 -14.24
CA LYS A 44 -10.95 9.77 -15.52
C LYS A 44 -11.44 8.87 -16.63
N PRO A 45 -11.83 9.41 -17.80
CA PRO A 45 -12.18 8.58 -18.94
C PRO A 45 -11.08 7.58 -19.30
N GLY A 46 -11.36 6.29 -19.15
CA GLY A 46 -10.43 5.20 -19.44
C GLY A 46 -9.36 4.93 -18.37
N GLU A 47 -9.42 5.58 -17.21
CA GLU A 47 -8.41 5.44 -16.16
C GLU A 47 -9.01 5.59 -14.77
N ILE A 48 -8.56 4.77 -13.83
CA ILE A 48 -8.83 4.90 -12.39
C ILE A 48 -7.50 4.87 -11.66
N THR A 49 -7.29 5.80 -10.74
CA THR A 49 -6.13 5.81 -9.84
C THR A 49 -6.60 5.65 -8.40
N LEU A 50 -5.95 4.73 -7.66
CA LEU A 50 -6.14 4.53 -6.23
C LEU A 50 -4.88 4.97 -5.50
N CYS A 51 -5.00 5.93 -4.59
CA CYS A 51 -3.89 6.40 -3.75
C CYS A 51 -4.36 6.65 -2.31
N GLN A 52 -3.42 6.97 -1.44
CA GLN A 52 -3.67 7.29 -0.02
C GLN A 52 -2.80 8.49 0.39
N SER A 53 -2.83 9.58 -0.39
CA SER A 53 -1.93 10.74 -0.23
C SER A 53 -2.09 11.41 1.13
N ALA A 54 -3.32 11.62 1.59
CA ALA A 54 -3.59 12.20 2.91
C ALA A 54 -3.11 11.27 4.04
N TYR A 55 -3.29 9.96 3.88
CA TYR A 55 -2.84 8.97 4.86
C TYR A 55 -1.31 8.86 4.89
N ALA A 56 -0.65 8.88 3.74
CA ALA A 56 0.80 8.91 3.62
C ALA A 56 1.41 10.15 4.31
N SER A 57 0.82 11.32 4.08
CA SER A 57 1.21 12.56 4.78
C SER A 57 1.08 12.44 6.30
N LYS A 58 -0.02 11.84 6.79
CA LYS A 58 -0.23 11.61 8.22
C LYS A 58 0.85 10.71 8.83
N ILE A 59 1.29 9.66 8.12
CA ILE A 59 2.40 8.79 8.58
C ILE A 59 3.70 9.59 8.71
N VAL A 60 4.02 10.42 7.71
CA VAL A 60 5.21 11.28 7.74
C VAL A 60 5.17 12.23 8.96
N GLU A 61 4.02 12.83 9.25
CA GLU A 61 3.82 13.70 10.42
C GLU A 61 3.94 12.93 11.74
N GLN A 62 3.34 11.75 11.85
CA GLN A 62 3.43 10.89 13.04
C GLN A 62 4.87 10.46 13.37
N CYS A 63 5.72 10.32 12.36
CA CYS A 63 7.14 10.05 12.53
C CYS A 63 7.97 11.31 12.86
N GLY A 64 7.35 12.50 12.92
CA GLY A 64 8.06 13.77 13.13
C GLY A 64 8.96 14.15 11.95
N MET A 65 8.65 13.69 10.73
CA MET A 65 9.52 13.80 9.55
C MET A 65 8.97 14.75 8.48
N LYS A 66 8.04 15.61 8.85
CA LYS A 66 7.53 16.65 7.93
C LYS A 66 8.67 17.56 7.48
N GLY A 67 8.79 17.74 6.16
CA GLY A 67 9.87 18.54 5.55
C GLY A 67 11.25 17.86 5.52
N CYS A 68 11.34 16.56 5.82
CA CYS A 68 12.61 15.83 5.67
C CYS A 68 13.03 15.72 4.20
N ASN A 69 14.34 15.59 3.97
CA ASN A 69 14.85 15.32 2.63
C ASN A 69 14.41 13.93 2.16
N PRO A 70 13.73 13.80 1.01
CA PRO A 70 13.31 12.52 0.47
C PRO A 70 14.49 11.63 0.08
N THR A 71 14.21 10.35 -0.18
CA THR A 71 15.16 9.39 -0.73
C THR A 71 14.55 8.72 -1.96
N ASP A 72 15.38 8.26 -2.90
CA ASP A 72 14.92 7.66 -4.16
C ASP A 72 14.41 6.22 -4.01
N THR A 73 14.77 5.54 -2.91
CA THR A 73 14.40 4.14 -2.68
C THR A 73 13.96 3.91 -1.23
N PRO A 74 12.93 3.05 -1.00
CA PRO A 74 12.43 2.79 0.33
C PRO A 74 13.39 1.96 1.20
N MET A 75 14.33 1.22 0.56
CA MET A 75 15.32 0.40 1.25
C MET A 75 16.67 0.51 0.55
N GLU A 76 17.76 0.39 1.29
CA GLU A 76 19.10 0.30 0.71
C GLU A 76 19.34 -1.07 0.10
N GLN A 77 20.15 -1.09 -0.94
CA GLN A 77 20.57 -2.35 -1.52
C GLN A 77 21.42 -3.14 -0.49
N ARG A 78 21.13 -4.44 -0.38
CA ARG A 78 21.87 -5.37 0.50
C ARG A 78 21.85 -4.97 1.98
N VAL A 79 20.84 -4.22 2.43
CA VAL A 79 20.70 -3.92 3.86
C VAL A 79 20.62 -5.20 4.67
N LYS A 80 21.40 -5.28 5.74
CA LYS A 80 21.41 -6.43 6.66
C LYS A 80 20.68 -6.06 7.94
N LEU A 81 19.39 -6.29 7.99
CA LEU A 81 18.61 -6.19 9.23
C LEU A 81 18.55 -7.58 9.86
N VAL A 82 19.02 -7.71 11.09
CA VAL A 82 19.03 -8.97 11.84
C VAL A 82 18.54 -8.72 13.28
N SER A 83 17.95 -9.75 13.89
CA SER A 83 17.63 -9.70 15.31
C SER A 83 18.91 -9.57 16.14
N GLY A 84 18.87 -8.80 17.25
CA GLY A 84 20.03 -8.60 18.11
C GLY A 84 21.10 -7.66 17.57
N LEU A 85 20.79 -6.83 16.56
CA LEU A 85 21.66 -5.74 16.12
C LEU A 85 22.07 -4.87 17.32
N LYS A 86 23.33 -4.42 17.31
CA LYS A 86 23.82 -3.45 18.28
C LYS A 86 23.07 -2.13 18.08
N GLY A 87 22.29 -1.73 19.07
CA GLY A 87 21.53 -0.49 19.04
C GLY A 87 20.76 -0.32 20.34
N THR A 88 20.34 0.91 20.62
CA THR A 88 19.47 1.16 21.76
C THR A 88 18.08 0.57 21.49
N GLU A 89 17.46 0.03 22.52
CA GLU A 89 16.08 -0.43 22.46
C GLU A 89 15.15 0.71 22.04
N MET A 90 14.21 0.38 21.19
CA MET A 90 13.18 1.30 20.70
C MET A 90 11.87 1.04 21.44
N ASN A 91 11.03 2.06 21.52
CA ASN A 91 9.67 1.89 22.00
C ASN A 91 8.89 0.95 21.06
N VAL A 92 8.63 -0.25 21.56
CA VAL A 92 7.96 -1.34 20.82
C VAL A 92 6.57 -0.91 20.33
N THR A 93 5.81 -0.21 21.18
CA THR A 93 4.45 0.25 20.86
C THR A 93 4.46 1.25 19.70
N MET A 94 5.37 2.23 19.75
CA MET A 94 5.55 3.20 18.68
C MET A 94 5.97 2.50 17.36
N TYR A 95 6.95 1.61 17.43
CA TYR A 95 7.41 0.87 16.26
C TYR A 95 6.29 0.07 15.62
N ARG A 96 5.54 -0.71 16.40
CA ARG A 96 4.38 -1.50 15.94
C ARG A 96 3.30 -0.63 15.33
N SER A 97 3.01 0.52 15.92
CA SER A 97 2.02 1.47 15.41
C SER A 97 2.39 1.98 14.01
N ILE A 98 3.65 2.38 13.81
CA ILE A 98 4.11 2.86 12.50
C ILE A 98 4.17 1.74 11.47
N ILE A 99 4.67 0.55 11.83
CA ILE A 99 4.64 -0.62 10.93
C ILE A 99 3.20 -0.96 10.53
N GLY A 100 2.24 -0.94 11.47
CA GLY A 100 0.83 -1.16 11.18
C GLY A 100 0.28 -0.15 10.17
N SER A 101 0.62 1.13 10.33
CA SER A 101 0.24 2.19 9.38
C SER A 101 0.87 1.98 8.01
N LEU A 102 2.16 1.62 7.95
CA LEU A 102 2.84 1.33 6.68
C LEU A 102 2.25 0.11 5.98
N ARG A 103 1.91 -0.96 6.71
CA ARG A 103 1.25 -2.15 6.14
C ARG A 103 -0.11 -1.81 5.53
N TYR A 104 -0.85 -0.89 6.14
CA TYR A 104 -2.09 -0.42 5.54
C TYR A 104 -1.85 0.38 4.25
N LEU A 105 -0.80 1.23 4.22
CA LEU A 105 -0.42 2.00 3.04
C LEU A 105 0.00 1.10 1.86
N VAL A 106 0.58 -0.08 2.11
CA VAL A 106 0.95 -1.07 1.08
C VAL A 106 -0.22 -1.44 0.17
N ASN A 107 -1.48 -1.35 0.63
CA ASN A 107 -2.65 -1.67 -0.20
C ASN A 107 -2.79 -0.82 -1.47
N THR A 108 -2.13 0.33 -1.55
CA THR A 108 -2.05 1.18 -2.75
C THR A 108 -0.62 1.46 -3.19
N ARG A 109 0.38 0.95 -2.43
CA ARG A 109 1.80 1.21 -2.63
C ARG A 109 2.61 -0.09 -2.70
N PRO A 110 2.52 -0.85 -3.79
CA PRO A 110 3.29 -2.08 -3.99
C PRO A 110 4.80 -1.85 -3.92
N ASP A 111 5.26 -0.68 -4.28
CA ASP A 111 6.67 -0.26 -4.28
C ASP A 111 7.34 -0.28 -2.89
N ILE A 112 6.60 -0.13 -1.81
CA ILE A 112 7.12 -0.23 -0.44
C ILE A 112 6.88 -1.60 0.21
N ALA A 113 6.19 -2.54 -0.45
CA ALA A 113 5.76 -3.80 0.15
C ALA A 113 6.93 -4.59 0.74
N TYR A 114 7.99 -4.79 -0.02
CA TYR A 114 9.20 -5.49 0.43
C TYR A 114 9.85 -4.82 1.65
N ALA A 115 10.05 -3.51 1.59
CA ALA A 115 10.71 -2.76 2.66
C ALA A 115 9.90 -2.83 3.97
N VAL A 116 8.58 -2.69 3.88
CA VAL A 116 7.66 -2.80 5.04
C VAL A 116 7.61 -4.25 5.54
N GLY A 117 7.57 -5.24 4.66
CA GLY A 117 7.63 -6.65 5.00
C GLY A 117 8.89 -7.00 5.79
N LEU A 118 10.06 -6.52 5.33
CA LEU A 118 11.33 -6.73 6.02
C LEU A 118 11.35 -6.05 7.39
N ALA A 119 10.96 -4.77 7.50
CA ALA A 119 10.91 -4.04 8.76
C ALA A 119 9.92 -4.68 9.77
N SER A 120 8.82 -5.27 9.29
CA SER A 120 7.81 -5.88 10.16
C SER A 120 8.29 -7.15 10.89
N ARG A 121 9.41 -7.76 10.47
CA ARG A 121 10.00 -8.92 11.17
C ARG A 121 10.54 -8.58 12.57
N PHE A 122 10.81 -7.31 12.84
CA PHE A 122 11.46 -6.82 14.07
C PHE A 122 10.50 -6.16 15.05
N MET A 123 9.19 -6.39 14.93
CA MET A 123 8.17 -5.79 15.81
C MET A 123 8.22 -6.29 17.25
N GLU A 124 8.87 -7.41 17.54
CA GLU A 124 8.98 -7.95 18.90
C GLU A 124 10.04 -7.22 19.71
N ALA A 125 11.23 -7.01 19.14
CA ALA A 125 12.37 -6.37 19.79
C ALA A 125 13.08 -5.41 18.81
N PRO A 126 12.46 -4.24 18.50
CA PRO A 126 13.05 -3.28 17.58
C PRO A 126 14.22 -2.53 18.22
N THR A 127 15.24 -2.23 17.42
CA THR A 127 16.39 -1.41 17.82
C THR A 127 16.42 -0.10 17.03
N SER A 128 17.32 0.81 17.42
CA SER A 128 17.54 2.07 16.69
C SER A 128 17.93 1.87 15.22
N GLU A 129 18.57 0.75 14.87
CA GLU A 129 18.91 0.43 13.48
C GLU A 129 17.68 0.01 12.68
N HIS A 130 16.79 -0.79 13.27
CA HIS A 130 15.48 -1.11 12.65
C HIS A 130 14.66 0.17 12.43
N TRP A 131 14.69 1.09 13.42
CA TRP A 131 14.03 2.38 13.28
C TRP A 131 14.64 3.27 12.18
N ALA A 132 15.96 3.21 11.98
CA ALA A 132 16.61 3.93 10.88
C ALA A 132 16.11 3.43 9.51
N ALA A 133 15.89 2.12 9.36
CA ALA A 133 15.29 1.55 8.15
C ALA A 133 13.83 2.04 7.96
N VAL A 134 13.02 2.08 9.02
CA VAL A 134 11.66 2.64 8.97
C VAL A 134 11.69 4.12 8.56
N LYS A 135 12.58 4.92 9.14
CA LYS A 135 12.74 6.34 8.77
C LYS A 135 13.11 6.50 7.29
N ARG A 136 13.89 5.59 6.71
CA ARG A 136 14.18 5.62 5.28
C ARG A 136 12.92 5.37 4.43
N ILE A 137 12.09 4.39 4.81
CA ILE A 137 10.79 4.17 4.15
C ILE A 137 9.94 5.44 4.20
N VAL A 138 9.86 6.09 5.37
CA VAL A 138 9.08 7.33 5.55
C VAL A 138 9.64 8.49 4.72
N ARG A 139 10.97 8.61 4.58
CA ARG A 139 11.61 9.59 3.68
C ARG A 139 11.28 9.34 2.21
N TYR A 140 11.24 8.10 1.78
CA TYR A 140 10.79 7.74 0.44
C TYR A 140 9.32 8.12 0.23
N ILE A 141 8.46 7.81 1.19
CA ILE A 141 7.05 8.18 1.15
C ILE A 141 6.88 9.70 1.09
N SER A 142 7.67 10.49 1.82
CA SER A 142 7.58 11.96 1.81
C SER A 142 7.87 12.58 0.45
N GLY A 143 8.66 11.92 -0.40
CA GLY A 143 8.92 12.34 -1.78
C GLY A 143 7.95 11.77 -2.82
N THR A 144 7.04 10.89 -2.40
CA THR A 144 6.14 10.14 -3.30
C THR A 144 4.72 10.05 -2.75
N LEU A 145 4.23 11.13 -2.11
CA LEU A 145 2.94 11.15 -1.42
C LEU A 145 1.75 10.83 -2.33
N ASP A 146 1.83 11.22 -3.58
CA ASP A 146 0.81 11.07 -4.62
C ASP A 146 0.89 9.76 -5.39
N TYR A 147 1.86 8.89 -5.07
CA TYR A 147 1.99 7.58 -5.71
C TYR A 147 0.83 6.65 -5.31
N GLY A 148 0.45 5.78 -6.26
CA GLY A 148 -0.63 4.81 -6.08
C GLY A 148 -0.72 3.83 -7.22
N CYS A 149 -1.78 3.02 -7.23
CA CYS A 149 -2.07 2.08 -8.30
C CYS A 149 -2.93 2.73 -9.37
N LYS A 150 -2.51 2.63 -10.62
CA LYS A 150 -3.21 3.13 -11.79
C LYS A 150 -3.78 1.98 -12.60
N TYR A 151 -5.06 2.07 -12.93
CA TYR A 151 -5.79 1.09 -13.71
C TYR A 151 -6.29 1.74 -14.99
N VAL A 152 -5.97 1.14 -16.14
CA VAL A 152 -6.35 1.67 -17.45
C VAL A 152 -7.33 0.71 -18.14
N SER A 153 -8.29 1.28 -18.87
CA SER A 153 -9.26 0.50 -19.66
C SER A 153 -8.57 -0.16 -20.83
N GLY A 154 -8.60 -1.49 -20.87
CA GLY A 154 -8.03 -2.31 -21.97
C GLY A 154 -9.00 -2.52 -23.11
N LYS A 155 -9.54 -1.46 -23.73
CA LYS A 155 -10.58 -1.59 -24.78
C LYS A 155 -10.25 -2.55 -25.93
N ASN A 156 -8.97 -2.87 -26.19
CA ASN A 156 -8.53 -3.70 -27.33
C ASN A 156 -7.48 -4.77 -26.97
N ALA A 157 -7.04 -4.88 -25.72
CA ALA A 157 -6.11 -5.92 -25.31
C ALA A 157 -6.92 -7.06 -24.69
N GLY A 158 -6.83 -8.26 -25.23
CA GLY A 158 -7.39 -9.45 -24.60
C GLY A 158 -6.93 -9.53 -23.13
N LEU A 159 -7.81 -9.96 -22.24
CA LEU A 159 -7.50 -10.16 -20.82
C LEU A 159 -6.41 -11.23 -20.69
N LYS A 160 -5.16 -10.81 -20.56
CA LYS A 160 -4.01 -11.69 -20.34
C LYS A 160 -3.59 -11.58 -18.89
N LEU A 161 -3.61 -12.70 -18.17
CA LEU A 161 -3.02 -12.79 -16.83
C LEU A 161 -1.51 -12.99 -16.96
N LEU A 162 -0.72 -12.15 -16.30
CA LEU A 162 0.73 -12.21 -16.28
C LEU A 162 1.20 -12.17 -14.83
N GLY A 163 1.97 -13.17 -14.42
CA GLY A 163 2.56 -13.26 -13.07
C GLY A 163 4.07 -13.12 -13.12
N TYR A 164 4.61 -12.40 -12.13
CA TYR A 164 6.04 -12.34 -11.84
C TYR A 164 6.27 -12.83 -10.43
N THR A 165 7.33 -13.59 -10.23
CA THR A 165 7.79 -14.02 -8.92
C THR A 165 9.30 -13.95 -8.87
N ASP A 166 9.81 -13.53 -7.71
CA ASP A 166 11.23 -13.54 -7.40
C ASP A 166 11.44 -14.01 -5.96
N SER A 167 12.57 -14.60 -5.67
CA SER A 167 12.91 -15.09 -4.33
C SER A 167 14.38 -14.90 -4.04
N ASP A 168 14.69 -14.23 -2.94
CA ASP A 168 16.05 -14.17 -2.45
C ASP A 168 16.51 -15.59 -1.97
N HIS A 169 17.72 -15.98 -2.29
CA HIS A 169 18.27 -17.27 -1.89
C HIS A 169 18.80 -17.21 -0.45
N GLY A 170 17.92 -17.47 0.54
CA GLY A 170 18.29 -17.47 1.97
C GLY A 170 18.75 -16.10 2.47
N GLY A 171 18.06 -15.03 2.07
CA GLY A 171 18.39 -13.65 2.41
C GLY A 171 18.27 -13.32 3.90
N ASP A 172 17.52 -14.10 4.68
CA ASP A 172 17.55 -14.05 6.14
C ASP A 172 18.86 -14.65 6.67
N PHE A 173 19.74 -13.79 7.18
CA PHE A 173 21.07 -14.20 7.66
C PHE A 173 21.02 -15.07 8.93
N VAL A 174 19.95 -15.03 9.71
CA VAL A 174 19.80 -15.76 10.97
C VAL A 174 19.17 -17.14 10.73
N HIS A 175 18.01 -17.17 10.06
CA HIS A 175 17.24 -18.41 9.89
C HIS A 175 17.37 -18.99 8.48
N ARG A 176 18.13 -18.35 7.58
CA ARG A 176 18.35 -18.76 6.19
C ARG A 176 17.04 -18.96 5.40
N ARG A 177 15.99 -18.21 5.79
CA ARG A 177 14.72 -18.22 5.08
C ARG A 177 14.78 -17.30 3.87
N SER A 178 14.13 -17.70 2.79
CA SER A 178 13.96 -16.86 1.61
C SER A 178 12.72 -15.98 1.76
N THR A 179 12.82 -14.76 1.25
CA THR A 179 11.66 -13.86 1.05
C THR A 179 11.25 -13.99 -0.41
N THR A 180 9.98 -14.26 -0.65
CA THR A 180 9.44 -14.36 -2.00
C THR A 180 8.57 -13.13 -2.28
N GLY A 181 8.84 -12.46 -3.39
CA GLY A 181 7.99 -11.43 -3.97
C GLY A 181 7.13 -12.01 -5.08
N MET A 182 5.88 -11.58 -5.19
CA MET A 182 5.02 -11.91 -6.33
C MET A 182 4.14 -10.73 -6.72
N MET A 183 3.85 -10.61 -8.01
CA MET A 183 2.88 -9.65 -8.53
C MET A 183 2.17 -10.21 -9.76
N PHE A 184 0.87 -9.94 -9.86
CA PHE A 184 0.04 -10.38 -10.96
C PHE A 184 -0.64 -9.20 -11.63
N PHE A 185 -0.61 -9.21 -12.96
CA PHE A 185 -1.23 -8.21 -13.81
C PHE A 185 -2.36 -8.83 -14.62
N LEU A 186 -3.45 -8.09 -14.75
CA LEU A 186 -4.51 -8.38 -15.71
C LEU A 186 -4.43 -7.33 -16.84
N GLY A 187 -3.92 -7.76 -18.00
CA GLY A 187 -3.47 -6.81 -19.02
C GLY A 187 -2.36 -5.91 -18.47
N PRO A 188 -2.48 -4.57 -18.56
CA PRO A 188 -1.49 -3.63 -18.02
C PRO A 188 -1.68 -3.34 -16.53
N ASN A 189 -2.73 -3.86 -15.90
CA ASN A 189 -3.16 -3.46 -14.56
C ASN A 189 -2.64 -4.42 -13.50
N LEU A 190 -1.93 -3.91 -12.50
CA LEU A 190 -1.49 -4.68 -11.35
C LEU A 190 -2.70 -4.96 -10.44
N VAL A 191 -3.03 -6.25 -10.22
CA VAL A 191 -4.24 -6.65 -9.48
C VAL A 191 -3.96 -7.27 -8.11
N THR A 192 -2.75 -7.83 -7.92
CA THR A 192 -2.34 -8.35 -6.61
C THR A 192 -0.81 -8.41 -6.50
N TRP A 193 -0.32 -8.26 -5.30
CA TRP A 193 1.11 -8.33 -4.95
C TRP A 193 1.30 -8.81 -3.52
N ASN A 194 2.45 -9.41 -3.28
CA ASN A 194 2.89 -9.80 -1.94
C ASN A 194 4.43 -9.82 -1.88
N SER A 195 4.97 -9.57 -0.68
CA SER A 195 6.40 -9.70 -0.37
C SER A 195 6.61 -9.91 1.14
#